data_661c11c3ab414006c32ef8c2744ec613
#
_entry.id   661c11c3ab414006c32ef8c2744ec613
#
_cell.length_a   1.000
_cell.length_b   1.000
_cell.length_c   1.000
_cell.angle_alpha   90.00
_cell.angle_beta   90.00
_cell.angle_gamma   90.00
#
_symmetry.space_group_name_H-M   'P 1'
#
loop_
_entity.id
_entity.type
_entity.pdbx_description
1 polymer ?
#
loop_
_entity_poly.entity_id
_entity_poly.type
_entity_poly.pdbx_seq_one_letter_code
_entity_poly.pdbx_strand_id
1 'polypeptide(L)'
;MKNQTEKIVLSGLFIAIGIIMAPIFHAADLGGVIAPLHFPVLIAGIILGWKYALAIGILTPMLSFLMPFGIPDIVRALAMAAELSAYGFVIGFVFQYLKPFKTRLFNIYLALIIAMLAGRLVGGAVTALIMGLQGNAYSFQTFLLAYFVTTFPGIVMQILIVPAIIEIYENKLEQRN
;
A
#
# COMPACT_ATOMS: atom_id res chain seq x y z
N MET A 1 -18.36 2.16 -15.67
CA MET A 1 -18.16 2.18 -14.19
C MET A 1 -18.36 0.77 -13.65
N LYS A 2 -17.43 0.27 -12.81
CA LYS A 2 -17.58 -1.06 -12.18
C LYS A 2 -18.76 -1.06 -11.21
N ASN A 3 -19.54 -2.15 -11.22
CA ASN A 3 -20.63 -2.33 -10.26
C ASN A 3 -20.05 -2.58 -8.85
N GLN A 4 -20.88 -2.43 -7.82
CA GLN A 4 -20.46 -2.62 -6.44
C GLN A 4 -19.94 -4.06 -6.19
N THR A 5 -20.60 -5.06 -6.76
CA THR A 5 -20.17 -6.47 -6.66
C THR A 5 -18.79 -6.70 -7.27
N GLU A 6 -18.51 -6.13 -8.45
CA GLU A 6 -17.18 -6.22 -9.07
C GLU A 6 -16.09 -5.61 -8.20
N LYS A 7 -16.37 -4.48 -7.56
CA LYS A 7 -15.41 -3.83 -6.65
C LYS A 7 -15.12 -4.69 -5.43
N ILE A 8 -16.12 -5.35 -4.85
CA ILE A 8 -15.96 -6.26 -3.71
C ILE A 8 -15.11 -7.48 -4.11
N VAL A 9 -15.43 -8.11 -5.25
CA VAL A 9 -14.66 -9.26 -5.75
C VAL A 9 -13.21 -8.90 -6.01
N LEU A 10 -12.97 -7.77 -6.67
CA LEU A 10 -11.61 -7.27 -6.92
C LEU A 10 -10.88 -6.91 -5.62
N SER A 11 -11.59 -6.39 -4.62
CA SER A 11 -10.98 -6.13 -3.31
C SER A 11 -10.48 -7.43 -2.67
N GLY A 12 -11.29 -8.50 -2.71
CA GLY A 12 -10.88 -9.82 -2.26
C GLY A 12 -9.65 -10.35 -3.01
N LEU A 13 -9.60 -10.14 -4.34
CA LEU A 13 -8.44 -10.51 -5.15
C LEU A 13 -7.17 -9.75 -4.74
N PHE A 14 -7.25 -8.42 -4.54
CA PHE A 14 -6.10 -7.62 -4.10
C PHE A 14 -5.61 -8.03 -2.72
N ILE A 15 -6.52 -8.35 -1.79
CA ILE A 15 -6.17 -8.89 -0.47
C ILE A 15 -5.44 -10.23 -0.62
N ALA A 16 -5.98 -11.15 -1.42
CA ALA A 16 -5.36 -12.46 -1.65
C ALA A 16 -3.95 -12.34 -2.26
N ILE A 17 -3.78 -11.47 -3.25
CA ILE A 17 -2.45 -11.19 -3.83
C ILE A 17 -1.49 -10.69 -2.75
N GLY A 18 -1.90 -9.74 -1.91
CA GLY A 18 -1.08 -9.22 -0.82
C GLY A 18 -0.66 -10.32 0.16
N ILE A 19 -1.61 -11.15 0.60
CA ILE A 19 -1.35 -12.26 1.53
C ILE A 19 -0.36 -13.27 0.94
N ILE A 20 -0.48 -13.61 -0.36
CA ILE A 20 0.42 -14.56 -1.02
C ILE A 20 1.82 -13.96 -1.22
N MET A 21 1.91 -12.68 -1.55
CA MET A 21 3.20 -12.02 -1.74
C MET A 21 4.02 -11.93 -0.45
N ALA A 22 3.37 -11.75 0.71
CA ALA A 22 4.08 -11.57 1.98
C ALA A 22 5.07 -12.72 2.30
N PRO A 23 4.68 -13.99 2.36
CA PRO A 23 5.59 -15.09 2.66
C PRO A 23 6.63 -15.33 1.56
N ILE A 24 6.30 -15.12 0.27
CA ILE A 24 7.23 -15.30 -0.84
C ILE A 24 8.42 -14.34 -0.71
N PHE A 25 8.14 -13.05 -0.50
CA PHE A 25 9.20 -12.05 -0.34
C PHE A 25 9.93 -12.17 1.00
N HIS A 26 9.23 -12.64 2.04
CA HIS A 26 9.87 -12.88 3.34
C HIS A 26 10.86 -14.06 3.27
N ALA A 27 10.51 -15.13 2.59
CA ALA A 27 11.40 -16.28 2.39
C ALA A 27 12.67 -15.93 1.60
N ALA A 28 12.64 -14.86 0.80
CA ALA A 28 13.78 -14.32 0.07
C ALA A 28 14.53 -13.21 0.83
N ASP A 29 14.20 -12.94 2.10
CA ASP A 29 14.70 -11.81 2.91
C ASP A 29 14.46 -10.42 2.28
N LEU A 30 13.53 -10.33 1.35
CA LEU A 30 13.17 -9.10 0.63
C LEU A 30 11.91 -8.41 1.17
N GLY A 31 11.19 -9.03 2.10
CA GLY A 31 9.91 -8.54 2.60
C GLY A 31 9.98 -7.13 3.19
N GLY A 32 11.00 -6.85 3.99
CA GLY A 32 11.22 -5.53 4.59
C GLY A 32 11.77 -4.49 3.61
N VAL A 33 12.42 -4.93 2.53
CA VAL A 33 13.07 -4.06 1.54
C VAL A 33 12.08 -3.63 0.45
N ILE A 34 11.31 -4.57 -0.08
CA ILE A 34 10.40 -4.35 -1.22
C ILE A 34 9.01 -3.92 -0.76
N ALA A 35 8.62 -4.29 0.46
CA ALA A 35 7.30 -3.99 1.02
C ALA A 35 6.14 -4.45 0.10
N PRO A 36 6.03 -5.77 -0.18
CA PRO A 36 5.16 -6.31 -1.23
C PRO A 36 3.67 -6.05 -1.00
N LEU A 37 3.21 -5.94 0.25
CA LEU A 37 1.82 -5.67 0.57
C LEU A 37 1.33 -4.28 0.10
N HIS A 38 2.25 -3.37 -0.16
CA HIS A 38 1.91 -2.01 -0.60
C HIS A 38 1.38 -1.97 -2.04
N PHE A 39 1.90 -2.83 -2.94
CA PHE A 39 1.53 -2.81 -4.36
C PHE A 39 0.02 -3.03 -4.59
N PRO A 40 -0.60 -4.09 -4.03
CA PRO A 40 -2.04 -4.30 -4.21
C PRO A 40 -2.90 -3.14 -3.69
N VAL A 41 -2.51 -2.54 -2.56
CA VAL A 41 -3.24 -1.42 -1.95
C VAL A 41 -3.17 -0.16 -2.80
N LEU A 42 -1.97 0.19 -3.29
CA LEU A 42 -1.75 1.36 -4.14
C LEU A 42 -2.51 1.24 -5.47
N ILE A 43 -2.46 0.06 -6.10
CA ILE A 43 -3.17 -0.21 -7.35
C ILE A 43 -4.68 -0.17 -7.12
N ALA A 44 -5.16 -0.80 -6.05
CA ALA A 44 -6.57 -0.81 -5.68
C ALA A 44 -7.11 0.61 -5.44
N GLY A 45 -6.33 1.51 -4.85
CA GLY A 45 -6.72 2.89 -4.61
C GLY A 45 -7.10 3.64 -5.88
N ILE A 46 -6.35 3.43 -6.95
CA ILE A 46 -6.60 4.06 -8.26
C ILE A 46 -7.77 3.36 -8.97
N ILE A 47 -7.83 2.02 -8.95
CA ILE A 47 -8.81 1.23 -9.72
C ILE A 47 -10.18 1.17 -9.05
N LEU A 48 -10.24 1.01 -7.72
CA LEU A 48 -11.47 0.81 -6.96
C LEU A 48 -11.92 2.05 -6.20
N GLY A 49 -10.98 2.96 -5.93
CA GLY A 49 -11.20 4.18 -5.17
C GLY A 49 -10.88 4.03 -3.67
N TRP A 50 -10.82 5.17 -2.99
CA TRP A 50 -10.30 5.29 -1.63
C TRP A 50 -11.02 4.44 -0.57
N LYS A 51 -12.35 4.26 -0.67
CA LYS A 51 -13.14 3.47 0.31
C LYS A 51 -12.72 2.01 0.34
N TYR A 52 -12.57 1.41 -0.83
CA TYR A 52 -12.15 0.01 -0.97
C TYR A 52 -10.69 -0.17 -0.62
N ALA A 53 -9.83 0.74 -1.08
CA ALA A 53 -8.40 0.66 -0.82
C ALA A 53 -8.06 0.83 0.67
N LEU A 54 -8.78 1.70 1.39
CA LEU A 54 -8.68 1.82 2.85
C LEU A 54 -8.99 0.47 3.52
N ALA A 55 -10.10 -0.17 3.14
CA ALA A 55 -10.47 -1.48 3.69
C ALA A 55 -9.43 -2.56 3.36
N ILE A 56 -8.94 -2.60 2.10
CA ILE A 56 -7.87 -3.52 1.68
C ILE A 56 -6.60 -3.28 2.52
N GLY A 57 -6.23 -2.01 2.74
CA GLY A 57 -5.05 -1.64 3.53
C GLY A 57 -5.11 -2.12 4.98
N ILE A 58 -6.29 -2.11 5.61
CA ILE A 58 -6.49 -2.64 6.96
C ILE A 58 -6.49 -4.17 6.93
N LEU A 59 -7.29 -4.78 6.05
CA LEU A 59 -7.54 -6.21 6.06
C LEU A 59 -6.34 -7.03 5.64
N THR A 60 -5.54 -6.57 4.67
CA THR A 60 -4.43 -7.35 4.10
C THR A 60 -3.39 -7.73 5.16
N PRO A 61 -2.79 -6.81 5.94
CA PRO A 61 -1.80 -7.19 6.95
C PRO A 61 -2.42 -7.95 8.12
N MET A 62 -3.68 -7.64 8.50
CA MET A 62 -4.37 -8.34 9.57
C MET A 62 -4.65 -9.80 9.20
N LEU A 63 -5.16 -10.06 8.00
CA LEU A 63 -5.39 -11.41 7.51
C LEU A 63 -4.08 -12.15 7.25
N SER A 64 -3.04 -11.47 6.77
CA SER A 64 -1.71 -12.06 6.57
C SER A 64 -1.10 -12.53 7.90
N PHE A 65 -1.27 -11.76 8.97
CA PHE A 65 -0.88 -12.18 10.33
C PHE A 65 -1.61 -13.44 10.79
N LEU A 66 -2.91 -13.57 10.49
CA LEU A 66 -3.73 -14.72 10.88
C LEU A 66 -3.44 -15.99 10.07
N MET A 67 -2.68 -15.90 8.98
CA MET A 67 -2.28 -17.08 8.20
C MET A 67 -1.26 -17.92 8.98
N PRO A 68 -1.10 -19.22 8.65
CA PRO A 68 -0.14 -20.10 9.32
C PRO A 68 1.30 -19.60 9.32
N PHE A 69 1.63 -18.69 8.43
CA PHE A 69 2.96 -18.08 8.33
C PHE A 69 3.19 -16.98 9.37
N GLY A 70 2.13 -16.36 9.93
CA GLY A 70 2.22 -15.30 10.92
C GLY A 70 3.06 -14.08 10.51
N ILE A 71 3.05 -13.74 9.23
CA ILE A 71 3.88 -12.67 8.65
C ILE A 71 2.98 -11.54 8.11
N PRO A 72 3.18 -10.31 8.56
CA PRO A 72 4.07 -9.85 9.64
C PRO A 72 3.59 -10.26 11.05
N ASP A 73 4.44 -10.11 12.07
CA ASP A 73 4.00 -10.26 13.48
C ASP A 73 2.92 -9.23 13.85
N ILE A 74 2.21 -9.44 14.97
CA ILE A 74 1.04 -8.62 15.35
C ILE A 74 1.37 -7.12 15.49
N VAL A 75 2.53 -6.78 16.04
CA VAL A 75 2.94 -5.39 16.24
C VAL A 75 3.15 -4.71 14.90
N ARG A 76 3.87 -5.38 14.00
CA ARG A 76 4.07 -4.90 12.63
C ARG A 76 2.77 -4.91 11.84
N ALA A 77 1.91 -5.91 12.01
CA ALA A 77 0.63 -5.98 11.34
C ALA A 77 -0.27 -4.78 11.68
N LEU A 78 -0.29 -4.35 12.96
CA LEU A 78 -1.03 -3.16 13.39
C LEU A 78 -0.46 -1.88 12.79
N ALA A 79 0.86 -1.70 12.84
CA ALA A 79 1.51 -0.54 12.24
C ALA A 79 1.30 -0.50 10.71
N MET A 80 1.44 -1.66 10.04
CA MET A 80 1.19 -1.79 8.61
C MET A 80 -0.27 -1.58 8.23
N ALA A 81 -1.23 -1.99 9.07
CA ALA A 81 -2.64 -1.72 8.82
C ALA A 81 -2.94 -0.22 8.80
N ALA A 82 -2.38 0.53 9.73
CA ALA A 82 -2.49 1.98 9.75
C ALA A 82 -1.78 2.63 8.54
N GLU A 83 -0.57 2.19 8.23
CA GLU A 83 0.21 2.66 7.09
C GLU A 83 -0.50 2.40 5.76
N LEU A 84 -0.88 1.14 5.50
CA LEU A 84 -1.51 0.73 4.25
C LEU A 84 -2.91 1.32 4.08
N SER A 85 -3.67 1.50 5.17
CA SER A 85 -4.95 2.19 5.11
C SER A 85 -4.79 3.65 4.69
N ALA A 86 -3.77 4.34 5.22
CA ALA A 86 -3.43 5.69 4.81
C ALA A 86 -2.98 5.75 3.34
N TYR A 87 -2.15 4.81 2.88
CA TYR A 87 -1.80 4.68 1.46
C TYR A 87 -3.04 4.55 0.58
N GLY A 88 -3.91 3.57 0.90
CA GLY A 88 -5.10 3.29 0.10
C GLY A 88 -6.08 4.46 0.08
N PHE A 89 -6.29 5.09 1.24
CA PHE A 89 -7.14 6.27 1.35
C PHE A 89 -6.58 7.43 0.54
N VAL A 90 -5.33 7.81 0.78
CA VAL A 90 -4.73 9.01 0.19
C VAL A 90 -4.58 8.86 -1.33
N ILE A 91 -4.05 7.73 -1.83
CA ILE A 91 -3.88 7.54 -3.27
C ILE A 91 -5.23 7.58 -4.00
N GLY A 92 -6.25 6.89 -3.45
CA GLY A 92 -7.57 6.87 -4.04
C GLY A 92 -8.27 8.23 -3.98
N PHE A 93 -8.13 8.96 -2.86
CA PHE A 93 -8.71 10.29 -2.69
C PHE A 93 -8.04 11.32 -3.60
N VAL A 94 -6.70 11.40 -3.57
CA VAL A 94 -5.94 12.35 -4.39
C VAL A 94 -6.19 12.10 -5.88
N PHE A 95 -6.11 10.84 -6.32
CA PHE A 95 -6.36 10.49 -7.72
C PHE A 95 -7.79 10.76 -8.17
N GLN A 96 -8.78 10.63 -7.28
CA GLN A 96 -10.18 10.86 -7.62
C GLN A 96 -10.54 12.35 -7.66
N TYR A 97 -10.04 13.14 -6.70
CA TYR A 97 -10.48 14.52 -6.48
C TYR A 97 -9.45 15.60 -6.87
N LEU A 98 -8.16 15.30 -6.80
CA LEU A 98 -7.09 16.23 -7.15
C LEU A 98 -6.46 15.84 -8.49
N LYS A 99 -6.90 16.47 -9.57
CA LYS A 99 -6.41 16.23 -10.93
C LYS A 99 -5.85 17.53 -11.53
N PRO A 100 -4.75 18.07 -10.98
CA PRO A 100 -4.20 19.36 -11.44
C PRO A 100 -3.57 19.28 -12.82
N PHE A 101 -3.16 18.10 -13.27
CA PHE A 101 -2.49 17.92 -14.55
C PHE A 101 -3.45 17.42 -15.63
N LYS A 102 -3.25 17.90 -16.87
CA LYS A 102 -3.98 17.41 -18.06
C LYS A 102 -3.65 15.95 -18.36
N THR A 103 -2.40 15.54 -18.12
CA THR A 103 -1.94 14.18 -18.37
C THR A 103 -2.24 13.29 -17.19
N ARG A 104 -2.94 12.19 -17.44
CA ARG A 104 -3.36 11.22 -16.41
C ARG A 104 -2.17 10.61 -15.67
N LEU A 105 -1.11 10.29 -16.39
CA LEU A 105 0.11 9.71 -15.83
C LEU A 105 0.70 10.61 -14.73
N PHE A 106 0.77 11.92 -14.95
CA PHE A 106 1.25 12.85 -13.92
C PHE A 106 0.34 12.88 -12.69
N ASN A 107 -0.97 12.73 -12.86
CA ASN A 107 -1.90 12.63 -11.72
C ASN A 107 -1.70 11.32 -10.93
N ILE A 108 -1.36 10.20 -11.60
CA ILE A 108 -1.00 8.94 -10.95
C ILE A 108 0.27 9.12 -10.11
N TYR A 109 1.33 9.70 -10.67
CA TYR A 109 2.57 9.96 -9.93
C TYR A 109 2.35 10.90 -8.74
N LEU A 110 1.60 11.96 -8.92
CA LEU A 110 1.27 12.89 -7.83
C LEU A 110 0.54 12.16 -6.68
N ALA A 111 -0.51 11.41 -7.00
CA ALA A 111 -1.26 10.65 -6.02
C ALA A 111 -0.39 9.61 -5.31
N LEU A 112 0.49 8.93 -6.05
CA LEU A 112 1.41 7.94 -5.52
C LEU A 112 2.41 8.56 -4.55
N ILE A 113 3.07 9.65 -4.91
CA ILE A 113 4.06 10.32 -4.06
C ILE A 113 3.40 10.85 -2.78
N ILE A 114 2.26 11.53 -2.89
CA ILE A 114 1.54 12.05 -1.71
C ILE A 114 1.12 10.90 -0.80
N ALA A 115 0.59 9.81 -1.36
CA ALA A 115 0.19 8.64 -0.59
C ALA A 115 1.38 8.00 0.12
N MET A 116 2.51 7.84 -0.58
CA MET A 116 3.73 7.24 -0.02
C MET A 116 4.27 8.06 1.15
N LEU A 117 4.24 9.37 1.08
CA LEU A 117 4.64 10.24 2.18
C LEU A 117 3.65 10.15 3.35
N ALA A 118 2.36 10.30 3.07
CA ALA A 118 1.32 10.26 4.10
C ALA A 118 1.29 8.91 4.84
N GLY A 119 1.34 7.80 4.12
CA GLY A 119 1.32 6.48 4.74
C GLY A 119 2.54 6.21 5.61
N ARG A 120 3.75 6.61 5.17
CA ARG A 120 4.97 6.48 5.97
C ARG A 120 4.92 7.31 7.24
N LEU A 121 4.38 8.53 7.18
CA LEU A 121 4.20 9.36 8.36
C LEU A 121 3.22 8.70 9.35
N VAL A 122 2.10 8.17 8.85
CA VAL A 122 1.12 7.45 9.69
C VAL A 122 1.73 6.17 10.27
N GLY A 123 2.37 5.34 9.46
CA GLY A 123 3.03 4.11 9.90
C GLY A 123 4.12 4.38 10.92
N GLY A 124 4.96 5.38 10.68
CA GLY A 124 6.01 5.81 11.60
C GLY A 124 5.46 6.31 12.93
N ALA A 125 4.39 7.12 12.89
CA ALA A 125 3.72 7.61 14.10
C ALA A 125 3.11 6.48 14.94
N VAL A 126 2.44 5.52 14.28
CA VAL A 126 1.87 4.34 14.96
C VAL A 126 2.98 3.45 15.52
N THR A 127 4.05 3.23 14.76
CA THR A 127 5.22 2.47 15.26
C THR A 127 5.85 3.16 16.47
N ALA A 128 6.03 4.48 16.44
CA ALA A 128 6.55 5.25 17.56
C ALA A 128 5.66 5.12 18.81
N LEU A 129 4.33 5.17 18.62
CA LEU A 129 3.38 4.98 19.70
C LEU A 129 3.49 3.59 20.32
N ILE A 130 3.50 2.53 19.49
CA ILE A 130 3.61 1.14 19.96
C ILE A 130 4.93 0.92 20.71
N MET A 131 6.06 1.38 20.15
CA MET A 131 7.37 1.27 20.79
C MET A 131 7.43 2.04 22.11
N GLY A 132 6.86 3.24 22.17
CA GLY A 132 6.76 4.02 23.40
C GLY A 132 5.93 3.32 24.48
N LEU A 133 4.81 2.69 24.13
CA LEU A 133 4.00 1.89 25.06
C LEU A 133 4.73 0.64 25.59
N GLN A 134 5.67 0.11 24.82
CA GLN A 134 6.53 -1.01 25.22
C GLN A 134 7.78 -0.56 26.01
N GLY A 135 7.93 0.73 26.27
CA GLY A 135 9.10 1.28 26.95
C GLY A 135 10.37 1.34 26.10
N ASN A 136 10.24 1.15 24.79
CA ASN A 136 11.35 1.21 23.83
C ASN A 136 11.53 2.62 23.26
N ALA A 137 12.78 3.07 23.11
CA ALA A 137 13.07 4.33 22.45
C ALA A 137 12.89 4.20 20.93
N TYR A 138 12.16 5.13 20.34
CA TYR A 138 12.00 5.24 18.88
C TYR A 138 12.44 6.62 18.43
N SER A 139 13.64 6.70 17.84
CA SER A 139 14.22 7.97 17.39
C SER A 139 13.75 8.32 15.96
N PHE A 140 13.85 9.62 15.64
CA PHE A 140 13.65 10.08 14.26
C PHE A 140 14.62 9.42 13.27
N GLN A 141 15.85 9.15 13.69
CA GLN A 141 16.82 8.43 12.87
C GLN A 141 16.34 7.00 12.57
N THR A 142 15.80 6.28 13.57
CA THR A 142 15.23 4.94 13.39
C THR A 142 14.05 4.98 12.40
N PHE A 143 13.21 6.00 12.49
CA PHE A 143 12.11 6.22 11.53
C PHE A 143 12.65 6.40 10.10
N LEU A 144 13.61 7.30 9.89
CA LEU A 144 14.16 7.53 8.56
C LEU A 144 14.82 6.27 7.97
N LEU A 145 15.58 5.54 8.79
CA LEU A 145 16.19 4.29 8.36
C LEU A 145 15.15 3.26 7.96
N ALA A 146 14.14 3.01 8.80
CA ALA A 146 13.14 1.98 8.56
C ALA A 146 12.25 2.30 7.36
N TYR A 147 11.76 3.54 7.26
CA TYR A 147 10.72 3.90 6.29
C TYR A 147 11.25 4.47 4.97
N PHE A 148 12.49 4.91 4.91
CA PHE A 148 13.06 5.52 3.69
C PHE A 148 14.32 4.82 3.21
N VAL A 149 15.29 4.56 4.08
CA VAL A 149 16.57 3.98 3.65
C VAL A 149 16.40 2.50 3.34
N THR A 150 15.91 1.71 4.29
CA THR A 150 15.74 0.26 4.11
C THR A 150 14.75 -0.07 3.00
N THR A 151 13.65 0.68 2.90
CA THR A 151 12.61 0.45 1.89
C THR A 151 12.87 1.19 0.57
N PHE A 152 14.02 1.84 0.40
CA PHE A 152 14.33 2.60 -0.82
C PHE A 152 14.17 1.78 -2.12
N PRO A 153 14.65 0.53 -2.22
CA PRO A 153 14.41 -0.29 -3.42
C PRO A 153 12.92 -0.51 -3.69
N GLY A 154 12.12 -0.74 -2.62
CA GLY A 154 10.68 -0.88 -2.72
C GLY A 154 10.00 0.41 -3.21
N ILE A 155 10.47 1.59 -2.74
CA ILE A 155 9.98 2.89 -3.22
C ILE A 155 10.18 3.02 -4.73
N VAL A 156 11.39 2.74 -5.21
CA VAL A 156 11.71 2.80 -6.64
C VAL A 156 10.82 1.85 -7.45
N MET A 157 10.68 0.60 -6.99
CA MET A 157 9.81 -0.38 -7.64
C MET A 157 8.34 0.07 -7.66
N GLN A 158 7.83 0.65 -6.58
CA GLN A 158 6.46 1.16 -6.52
C GLN A 158 6.23 2.30 -7.52
N ILE A 159 7.18 3.22 -7.64
CA ILE A 159 7.12 4.36 -8.57
C ILE A 159 7.15 3.88 -10.04
N LEU A 160 7.85 2.79 -10.34
CA LEU A 160 7.93 2.24 -11.70
C LEU A 160 6.76 1.32 -12.02
N ILE A 161 6.45 0.37 -11.13
CA ILE A 161 5.51 -0.73 -11.39
C ILE A 161 4.06 -0.27 -11.29
N VAL A 162 3.72 0.55 -10.28
CA VAL A 162 2.31 0.93 -10.06
C VAL A 162 1.74 1.72 -11.25
N PRO A 163 2.40 2.78 -11.76
CA PRO A 163 1.91 3.48 -12.94
C PRO A 163 1.85 2.59 -14.19
N ALA A 164 2.86 1.74 -14.41
CA ALA A 164 2.90 0.83 -15.56
C ALA A 164 1.72 -0.15 -15.55
N ILE A 165 1.41 -0.75 -14.39
CA ILE A 165 0.26 -1.65 -14.27
C ILE A 165 -1.06 -0.91 -14.53
N ILE A 166 -1.20 0.32 -14.04
CA ILE A 166 -2.41 1.12 -14.24
C ILE A 166 -2.59 1.46 -15.73
N GLU A 167 -1.54 1.87 -16.43
CA GLU A 167 -1.61 2.15 -17.87
C GLU A 167 -1.98 0.89 -18.68
N ILE A 168 -1.35 -0.24 -18.40
CA ILE A 168 -1.67 -1.51 -19.10
C ILE A 168 -3.14 -1.89 -18.86
N TYR A 169 -3.61 -1.73 -17.63
CA TYR A 169 -4.99 -2.05 -17.27
C TYR A 169 -5.99 -1.18 -18.03
N GLU A 170 -5.72 0.12 -18.17
CA GLU A 170 -6.60 1.07 -18.84
C GLU A 170 -6.60 0.89 -20.34
N ASN A 171 -5.43 0.72 -20.97
CA ASN A 171 -5.31 0.45 -22.40
C ASN A 171 -6.12 -0.80 -22.81
N LYS A 172 -6.15 -1.83 -21.95
CA LYS A 172 -6.98 -3.02 -22.20
C LYS A 172 -8.49 -2.74 -22.07
N LEU A 173 -8.89 -1.81 -21.21
CA LEU A 173 -10.31 -1.43 -21.11
C LEU A 173 -10.77 -0.61 -22.32
N GLU A 174 -9.92 0.28 -22.85
CA GLU A 174 -10.22 1.08 -24.04
C GLU A 174 -10.37 0.20 -25.29
N GLN A 175 -9.58 -0.87 -25.42
CA GLN A 175 -9.65 -1.81 -26.53
C GLN A 175 -10.92 -2.71 -26.48
N ARG A 176 -11.62 -2.81 -25.35
CA ARG A 176 -12.82 -3.65 -25.18
C ARG A 176 -14.13 -2.89 -25.32
N ASN A 177 -14.11 -1.56 -25.39
CA ASN A 177 -15.25 -0.68 -25.60
C ASN A 177 -15.30 -0.15 -27.02
#